data_cc52f56453cf6af9233251004a8015d8
#
_entry.id   cc52f56453cf6af9233251004a8015d8
#
_cell.length_a   1.000
_cell.length_b   1.000
_cell.length_c   1.000
_cell.angle_alpha   90.00
_cell.angle_beta   90.00
_cell.angle_gamma   90.00
#
_symmetry.space_group_name_H-M   'P 1'
#
loop_
_entity.id
_entity.type
_entity.pdbx_description
1 polymer ?
#
loop_
_entity_poly.entity_id
_entity_poly.type
_entity_poly.pdbx_seq_one_letter_code
_entity_poly.pdbx_strand_id
1 'polypeptide(L)'
;FAATLGFAGMTSAQEFEARTVKFPSASNKGHPQVLGVEKFAELMAKKTGGKFKVQAFPGGALGPDLQTVSAMQGGTVEMTVMNASLLAGVAKEMAIFDFPFLFNNTREADAVSDSAVGQKLLDKLQEKGLIGLAYWDLGYRQVHTGKKPIAKADDFKGIKMRVIPTPIYVDFMKSLGASPVPMPFTET
;
A
#
# COMPACT_ATOMS: atom_id res chain seq x y z
N PHE A 1 46.72 -32.15 -31.25
CA PHE A 1 45.41 -31.56 -31.50
C PHE A 1 44.58 -31.70 -30.22
N ALA A 2 44.47 -30.59 -29.44
CA ALA A 2 43.61 -30.51 -28.26
C ALA A 2 42.32 -29.80 -28.66
N ALA A 3 41.18 -30.48 -28.61
CA ALA A 3 39.87 -29.91 -28.85
C ALA A 3 39.34 -29.37 -27.52
N THR A 4 39.25 -28.05 -27.38
CA THR A 4 38.59 -27.37 -26.29
C THR A 4 37.08 -27.36 -26.57
N LEU A 5 36.32 -28.21 -25.88
CA LEU A 5 34.86 -28.14 -25.81
C LEU A 5 34.45 -26.95 -24.96
N GLY A 6 33.99 -25.88 -25.60
CA GLY A 6 33.37 -24.75 -24.92
C GLY A 6 32.01 -25.17 -24.39
N PHE A 7 31.86 -25.24 -23.06
CA PHE A 7 30.56 -25.31 -22.40
C PHE A 7 29.86 -23.95 -22.57
N ALA A 8 28.97 -23.85 -23.56
CA ALA A 8 27.99 -22.76 -23.60
C ALA A 8 27.01 -22.95 -22.46
N GLY A 9 27.16 -22.17 -21.39
CA GLY A 9 26.20 -22.09 -20.32
C GLY A 9 24.85 -21.68 -20.87
N MET A 10 23.89 -22.60 -20.96
CA MET A 10 22.50 -22.28 -21.19
C MET A 10 22.00 -21.52 -19.96
N THR A 11 21.96 -20.19 -20.05
CA THR A 11 21.14 -19.37 -19.19
C THR A 11 19.68 -19.77 -19.45
N SER A 12 19.13 -20.62 -18.58
CA SER A 12 17.69 -20.94 -18.58
C SER A 12 16.96 -19.60 -18.39
N ALA A 13 16.46 -19.04 -19.47
CA ALA A 13 15.54 -17.93 -19.39
C ALA A 13 14.31 -18.45 -18.64
N GLN A 14 14.03 -17.87 -17.46
CA GLN A 14 12.86 -18.22 -16.67
C GLN A 14 11.61 -18.05 -17.56
N GLU A 15 10.95 -19.13 -17.88
CA GLU A 15 9.80 -19.13 -18.75
C GLU A 15 8.59 -18.63 -17.97
N PHE A 16 8.13 -17.42 -18.27
CA PHE A 16 6.94 -16.84 -17.64
C PHE A 16 5.68 -17.33 -18.36
N GLU A 17 4.72 -17.83 -17.60
CA GLU A 17 3.38 -18.07 -18.12
C GLU A 17 2.67 -16.74 -18.42
N ALA A 18 1.90 -16.71 -19.51
CA ALA A 18 1.12 -15.54 -19.88
C ALA A 18 0.01 -15.31 -18.85
N ARG A 19 0.02 -14.16 -18.20
CA ARG A 19 -0.95 -13.81 -17.15
C ARG A 19 -1.30 -12.33 -17.20
N THR A 20 -2.57 -12.04 -16.95
CA THR A 20 -3.05 -10.67 -16.70
C THR A 20 -3.54 -10.58 -15.27
N VAL A 21 -3.05 -9.58 -14.53
CA VAL A 21 -3.42 -9.33 -13.13
C VAL A 21 -4.06 -7.95 -13.00
N LYS A 22 -5.05 -7.85 -12.12
CA LYS A 22 -5.72 -6.61 -11.75
C LYS A 22 -4.97 -5.96 -10.58
N PHE A 23 -4.72 -4.66 -10.70
CA PHE A 23 -4.05 -3.88 -9.67
C PHE A 23 -4.85 -2.60 -9.35
N PRO A 24 -5.89 -2.69 -8.49
CA PRO A 24 -6.65 -1.53 -8.05
C PRO A 24 -5.88 -0.64 -7.08
N SER A 25 -6.30 0.62 -7.04
CA SER A 25 -5.92 1.63 -6.06
C SER A 25 -7.11 2.55 -5.78
N ALA A 26 -7.31 2.94 -4.53
CA ALA A 26 -8.32 3.95 -4.18
C ALA A 26 -7.95 5.35 -4.67
N SER A 27 -6.67 5.59 -4.98
CA SER A 27 -6.17 6.88 -5.46
C SER A 27 -6.56 7.12 -6.91
N ASN A 28 -6.87 8.39 -7.25
CA ASN A 28 -7.23 8.81 -8.59
C ASN A 28 -6.04 8.81 -9.56
N LYS A 29 -6.33 8.77 -10.86
CA LYS A 29 -5.32 8.87 -11.92
C LYS A 29 -4.48 10.13 -11.73
N GLY A 30 -3.16 10.00 -11.92
CA GLY A 30 -2.16 11.06 -11.70
C GLY A 30 -1.63 11.14 -10.27
N HIS A 31 -2.22 10.44 -9.30
CA HIS A 31 -1.66 10.34 -7.97
C HIS A 31 -0.34 9.52 -8.01
N PRO A 32 0.71 9.88 -7.23
CA PRO A 32 1.99 9.16 -7.23
C PRO A 32 1.87 7.64 -7.07
N GLN A 33 0.96 7.17 -6.25
CA GLN A 33 0.67 5.76 -6.05
C GLN A 33 0.23 5.08 -7.36
N VAL A 34 -0.65 5.74 -8.15
CA VAL A 34 -1.13 5.21 -9.44
C VAL A 34 -0.02 5.24 -10.48
N LEU A 35 0.78 6.32 -10.52
CA LEU A 35 1.97 6.40 -11.38
C LEU A 35 2.97 5.25 -11.07
N GLY A 36 3.12 4.91 -9.79
CA GLY A 36 3.91 3.75 -9.35
C GLY A 36 3.35 2.43 -9.89
N VAL A 37 2.03 2.23 -9.84
CA VAL A 37 1.36 1.03 -10.43
C VAL A 37 1.58 0.97 -11.94
N GLU A 38 1.42 2.10 -12.65
CA GLU A 38 1.66 2.19 -14.08
C GLU A 38 3.12 1.86 -14.43
N LYS A 39 4.07 2.38 -13.65
CA LYS A 39 5.51 2.07 -13.82
C LYS A 39 5.82 0.61 -13.52
N PHE A 40 5.23 0.04 -12.50
CA PHE A 40 5.34 -1.39 -12.21
C PHE A 40 4.81 -2.23 -13.38
N ALA A 41 3.67 -1.87 -13.95
CA ALA A 41 3.09 -2.54 -15.11
C ALA A 41 4.03 -2.51 -16.33
N GLU A 42 4.61 -1.34 -16.63
CA GLU A 42 5.61 -1.18 -17.70
C GLU A 42 6.82 -2.10 -17.49
N LEU A 43 7.39 -2.09 -16.28
CA LEU A 43 8.57 -2.87 -15.94
C LEU A 43 8.30 -4.38 -16.00
N MET A 44 7.12 -4.83 -15.52
CA MET A 44 6.73 -6.22 -15.59
C MET A 44 6.55 -6.69 -17.03
N ALA A 45 5.87 -5.90 -17.86
CA ALA A 45 5.74 -6.22 -19.28
C ALA A 45 7.12 -6.32 -19.96
N LYS A 46 8.03 -5.37 -19.70
CA LYS A 46 9.38 -5.38 -20.26
C LYS A 46 10.18 -6.61 -19.81
N LYS A 47 10.15 -6.94 -18.52
CA LYS A 47 10.94 -8.06 -17.97
C LYS A 47 10.44 -9.44 -18.41
N THR A 48 9.15 -9.55 -18.72
CA THR A 48 8.53 -10.82 -19.10
C THR A 48 8.24 -10.95 -20.61
N GLY A 49 8.74 -10.03 -21.42
CA GLY A 49 8.47 -10.02 -22.87
C GLY A 49 6.97 -9.87 -23.17
N GLY A 50 6.22 -9.12 -22.34
CA GLY A 50 4.79 -8.90 -22.46
C GLY A 50 3.90 -10.07 -21.99
N LYS A 51 4.48 -11.15 -21.46
CA LYS A 51 3.72 -12.30 -20.96
C LYS A 51 2.96 -11.94 -19.68
N PHE A 52 3.55 -11.17 -18.76
CA PHE A 52 2.87 -10.71 -17.54
C PHE A 52 2.34 -9.29 -17.73
N LYS A 53 1.01 -9.15 -17.73
CA LYS A 53 0.33 -7.87 -17.92
C LYS A 53 -0.32 -7.42 -16.61
N VAL A 54 -0.07 -6.19 -16.21
CA VAL A 54 -0.71 -5.57 -15.05
C VAL A 54 -1.70 -4.53 -15.53
N GLN A 55 -2.96 -4.68 -15.14
CA GLN A 55 -4.03 -3.72 -15.43
C GLN A 55 -4.28 -2.85 -14.20
N ALA A 56 -3.99 -1.56 -14.31
CA ALA A 56 -4.27 -0.58 -13.25
C ALA A 56 -5.75 -0.20 -13.22
N PHE A 57 -6.33 -0.19 -12.02
CA PHE A 57 -7.72 0.24 -11.76
C PHE A 57 -7.72 1.34 -10.70
N PRO A 58 -7.46 2.62 -11.08
CA PRO A 58 -7.44 3.74 -10.16
C PRO A 58 -8.83 4.17 -9.70
N GLY A 59 -8.89 5.06 -8.69
CA GLY A 59 -10.11 5.72 -8.24
C GLY A 59 -11.12 4.78 -7.59
N GLY A 60 -10.68 3.65 -7.06
CA GLY A 60 -11.57 2.67 -6.44
C GLY A 60 -12.49 1.95 -7.42
N ALA A 61 -12.11 1.85 -8.70
CA ALA A 61 -12.91 1.22 -9.76
C ALA A 61 -13.30 -0.24 -9.45
N LEU A 62 -12.56 -0.93 -8.60
CA LEU A 62 -12.88 -2.29 -8.13
C LEU A 62 -13.32 -2.31 -6.65
N GLY A 63 -13.79 -1.19 -6.14
CA GLY A 63 -14.24 -1.00 -4.76
C GLY A 63 -13.19 -0.30 -3.86
N PRO A 64 -13.61 0.10 -2.65
CA PRO A 64 -12.73 0.68 -1.64
C PRO A 64 -11.72 -0.34 -1.12
N ASP A 65 -10.63 0.15 -0.50
CA ASP A 65 -9.48 -0.65 -0.07
C ASP A 65 -9.85 -1.92 0.74
N LEU A 66 -10.74 -1.82 1.72
CA LEU A 66 -11.14 -2.97 2.53
C LEU A 66 -11.88 -4.05 1.72
N GLN A 67 -12.66 -3.64 0.74
CA GLN A 67 -13.31 -4.57 -0.20
C GLN A 67 -12.26 -5.25 -1.10
N THR A 68 -11.25 -4.49 -1.50
CA THR A 68 -10.11 -5.02 -2.28
C THR A 68 -9.35 -6.09 -1.50
N VAL A 69 -9.14 -5.93 -0.18
CA VAL A 69 -8.52 -6.96 0.67
C VAL A 69 -9.33 -8.27 0.60
N SER A 70 -10.65 -8.17 0.79
CA SER A 70 -11.53 -9.36 0.70
C SER A 70 -11.51 -10.00 -0.69
N ALA A 71 -11.48 -9.18 -1.75
CA ALA A 71 -11.40 -9.65 -3.13
C ALA A 71 -10.08 -10.37 -3.42
N MET A 72 -8.96 -9.92 -2.84
CA MET A 72 -7.66 -10.59 -2.93
C MET A 72 -7.69 -11.93 -2.20
N GLN A 73 -8.21 -11.98 -0.98
CA GLN A 73 -8.36 -13.23 -0.22
C GLN A 73 -9.30 -14.23 -0.94
N GLY A 74 -10.30 -13.71 -1.65
CA GLY A 74 -11.19 -14.51 -2.51
C GLY A 74 -10.64 -14.84 -3.89
N GLY A 75 -9.43 -14.36 -4.26
CA GLY A 75 -8.76 -14.66 -5.53
C GLY A 75 -9.35 -13.97 -6.75
N THR A 76 -10.21 -12.94 -6.59
CA THR A 76 -10.81 -12.17 -7.70
C THR A 76 -10.02 -10.94 -8.11
N VAL A 77 -9.08 -10.52 -7.25
CA VAL A 77 -8.08 -9.46 -7.47
C VAL A 77 -6.73 -10.03 -7.06
N GLU A 78 -5.70 -9.76 -7.85
CA GLU A 78 -4.38 -10.37 -7.62
C GLU A 78 -3.42 -9.47 -6.85
N MET A 79 -3.53 -8.14 -7.02
CA MET A 79 -2.60 -7.18 -6.43
C MET A 79 -3.35 -5.94 -5.95
N THR A 80 -2.77 -5.21 -5.01
CA THR A 80 -3.24 -3.86 -4.61
C THR A 80 -2.10 -3.07 -3.98
N VAL A 81 -2.29 -1.76 -3.91
CA VAL A 81 -1.51 -0.85 -3.07
C VAL A 81 -2.47 -0.04 -2.21
N MET A 82 -2.26 -0.06 -0.91
CA MET A 82 -3.12 0.62 0.05
C MET A 82 -2.35 1.03 1.30
N ASN A 83 -3.00 1.76 2.16
CA ASN A 83 -2.44 2.14 3.45
C ASN A 83 -2.25 0.89 4.33
N ALA A 84 -1.07 0.75 4.95
CA ALA A 84 -0.72 -0.41 5.76
C ALA A 84 -1.71 -0.63 6.92
N SER A 85 -2.17 0.44 7.58
CA SER A 85 -3.10 0.33 8.71
C SER A 85 -4.47 -0.25 8.34
N LEU A 86 -4.88 -0.20 7.07
CA LEU A 86 -6.11 -0.85 6.61
C LEU A 86 -6.02 -2.38 6.71
N LEU A 87 -4.81 -2.92 6.73
CA LEU A 87 -4.56 -4.34 6.94
C LEU A 87 -4.57 -4.75 8.43
N ALA A 88 -4.77 -3.80 9.36
CA ALA A 88 -4.83 -4.10 10.79
C ALA A 88 -5.96 -5.08 11.18
N GLY A 89 -7.03 -5.14 10.39
CA GLY A 89 -8.08 -6.15 10.54
C GLY A 89 -7.64 -7.57 10.16
N VAL A 90 -6.56 -7.68 9.40
CA VAL A 90 -5.96 -8.95 8.95
C VAL A 90 -4.76 -9.30 9.82
N ALA A 91 -3.86 -8.34 10.01
CA ALA A 91 -2.68 -8.43 10.86
C ALA A 91 -2.54 -7.11 11.64
N LYS A 92 -2.87 -7.12 12.93
CA LYS A 92 -2.98 -5.90 13.77
C LYS A 92 -1.70 -5.08 13.82
N GLU A 93 -0.56 -5.74 13.68
CA GLU A 93 0.77 -5.14 13.69
C GLU A 93 1.00 -4.19 12.50
N MET A 94 0.25 -4.33 11.42
CA MET A 94 0.33 -3.44 10.25
C MET A 94 -0.07 -1.98 10.57
N ALA A 95 -0.75 -1.76 11.69
CA ALA A 95 -1.07 -0.41 12.17
C ALA A 95 0.16 0.38 12.66
N ILE A 96 1.31 -0.25 12.90
CA ILE A 96 2.46 0.39 13.56
C ILE A 96 2.95 1.64 12.80
N PHE A 97 2.94 1.64 11.46
CA PHE A 97 3.40 2.77 10.66
C PHE A 97 2.49 3.99 10.73
N ASP A 98 1.28 3.83 11.26
CA ASP A 98 0.29 4.91 11.41
C ASP A 98 0.17 5.42 12.86
N PHE A 99 1.04 4.95 13.77
CA PHE A 99 1.11 5.51 15.12
C PHE A 99 1.61 6.96 15.07
N PRO A 100 0.88 7.89 15.71
CA PRO A 100 1.29 9.28 15.73
C PRO A 100 2.68 9.45 16.34
N PHE A 101 3.51 10.28 15.69
CA PHE A 101 4.83 10.67 16.19
C PHE A 101 5.83 9.52 16.39
N LEU A 102 5.60 8.35 15.79
CA LEU A 102 6.52 7.20 15.89
C LEU A 102 7.87 7.48 15.21
N PHE A 103 7.84 8.19 14.10
CA PHE A 103 9.03 8.53 13.31
C PHE A 103 9.22 10.06 13.26
N ASN A 104 10.46 10.53 13.39
CA ASN A 104 10.79 11.94 13.30
C ASN A 104 10.91 12.43 11.84
N ASN A 105 11.21 11.53 10.91
CA ASN A 105 11.43 11.86 9.50
C ASN A 105 11.25 10.61 8.62
N THR A 106 11.10 10.82 7.31
CA THR A 106 10.90 9.74 6.33
C THR A 106 12.02 8.72 6.34
N ARG A 107 13.29 9.15 6.52
CA ARG A 107 14.43 8.25 6.55
C ARG A 107 14.35 7.21 7.67
N GLU A 108 13.84 7.60 8.85
CA GLU A 108 13.62 6.66 9.95
C GLU A 108 12.51 5.66 9.62
N ALA A 109 11.42 6.12 9.00
CA ALA A 109 10.32 5.26 8.57
C ALA A 109 10.79 4.27 7.50
N ASP A 110 11.54 4.74 6.49
CA ASP A 110 12.12 3.90 5.43
C ASP A 110 13.09 2.86 6.01
N ALA A 111 13.97 3.29 6.94
CA ALA A 111 14.91 2.38 7.58
C ALA A 111 14.22 1.24 8.35
N VAL A 112 13.03 1.47 8.91
CA VAL A 112 12.26 0.42 9.59
C VAL A 112 11.53 -0.44 8.56
N SER A 113 10.87 0.15 7.56
CA SER A 113 10.14 -0.60 6.52
C SER A 113 11.06 -1.49 5.69
N ASP A 114 12.29 -1.04 5.39
CA ASP A 114 13.28 -1.79 4.62
C ASP A 114 14.10 -2.79 5.46
N SER A 115 13.89 -2.80 6.78
CA SER A 115 14.60 -3.69 7.71
C SER A 115 13.96 -5.08 7.84
N ALA A 116 14.64 -5.95 8.58
CA ALA A 116 14.08 -7.24 8.99
C ALA A 116 12.77 -7.12 9.81
N VAL A 117 12.53 -5.96 10.45
CA VAL A 117 11.25 -5.69 11.14
C VAL A 117 10.14 -5.48 10.12
N GLY A 118 10.37 -4.65 9.11
CA GLY A 118 9.42 -4.45 8.01
C GLY A 118 9.11 -5.76 7.29
N GLN A 119 10.12 -6.57 6.98
CA GLN A 119 9.91 -7.87 6.36
C GLN A 119 9.06 -8.80 7.23
N LYS A 120 9.33 -8.90 8.54
CA LYS A 120 8.52 -9.70 9.47
C LYS A 120 7.06 -9.27 9.53
N LEU A 121 6.79 -7.97 9.35
CA LEU A 121 5.40 -7.47 9.28
C LEU A 121 4.72 -7.93 7.99
N LEU A 122 5.41 -7.87 6.85
CA LEU A 122 4.89 -8.39 5.57
C LEU A 122 4.63 -9.89 5.64
N ASP A 123 5.52 -10.66 6.27
CA ASP A 123 5.40 -12.12 6.40
C ASP A 123 4.14 -12.54 7.18
N LYS A 124 3.67 -11.72 8.14
CA LYS A 124 2.42 -11.97 8.87
C LYS A 124 1.18 -12.00 7.98
N LEU A 125 1.22 -11.36 6.84
CA LEU A 125 0.12 -11.37 5.88
C LEU A 125 -0.08 -12.74 5.23
N GLN A 126 0.98 -13.56 5.16
CA GLN A 126 0.93 -14.90 4.54
C GLN A 126 -0.04 -15.83 5.29
N GLU A 127 -0.10 -15.74 6.61
CA GLU A 127 -1.04 -16.51 7.44
C GLU A 127 -2.51 -16.22 7.12
N LYS A 128 -2.76 -15.11 6.42
CA LYS A 128 -4.08 -14.61 6.03
C LYS A 128 -4.35 -14.69 4.53
N GLY A 129 -3.51 -15.44 3.80
CA GLY A 129 -3.64 -15.65 2.36
C GLY A 129 -3.21 -14.44 1.50
N LEU A 130 -2.42 -13.53 2.07
CA LEU A 130 -1.89 -12.36 1.39
C LEU A 130 -0.36 -12.39 1.40
N ILE A 131 0.27 -11.88 0.36
CA ILE A 131 1.73 -11.75 0.28
C ILE A 131 2.08 -10.26 0.25
N GLY A 132 2.78 -9.79 1.27
CA GLY A 132 3.37 -8.46 1.29
C GLY A 132 4.62 -8.44 0.43
N LEU A 133 4.64 -7.62 -0.62
CA LEU A 133 5.75 -7.57 -1.57
C LEU A 133 6.77 -6.48 -1.23
N ALA A 134 6.29 -5.30 -0.86
CA ALA A 134 7.12 -4.14 -0.54
C ALA A 134 6.29 -3.05 0.14
N TYR A 135 6.97 -2.09 0.75
CA TYR A 135 6.39 -0.82 1.17
C TYR A 135 6.61 0.24 0.10
N TRP A 136 5.63 1.13 -0.04
CA TRP A 136 5.75 2.34 -0.85
C TRP A 136 5.51 3.54 0.05
N ASP A 137 6.47 4.46 0.09
CA ASP A 137 6.34 5.68 0.86
C ASP A 137 5.22 6.57 0.30
N LEU A 138 4.37 7.05 1.19
CA LEU A 138 3.30 7.99 0.89
C LEU A 138 3.50 9.35 1.59
N GLY A 139 4.57 9.48 2.35
CA GLY A 139 4.89 10.66 3.15
C GLY A 139 4.09 10.75 4.45
N TYR A 140 4.14 11.94 5.07
CA TYR A 140 3.44 12.22 6.32
C TYR A 140 2.03 12.73 6.08
N ARG A 141 1.13 12.38 7.01
CA ARG A 141 -0.23 12.89 6.99
C ARG A 141 -0.26 14.36 7.36
N GLN A 142 -0.99 15.10 6.57
CA GLN A 142 -1.27 16.51 6.81
C GLN A 142 -2.74 16.67 7.18
N VAL A 143 -3.00 17.66 8.06
CA VAL A 143 -4.36 18.06 8.41
C VAL A 143 -4.79 19.18 7.49
N HIS A 144 -5.87 18.97 6.75
CA HIS A 144 -6.47 19.99 5.89
C HIS A 144 -7.80 20.43 6.48
N THR A 145 -7.99 21.76 6.61
CA THR A 145 -9.23 22.36 7.09
C THR A 145 -9.67 23.47 6.16
N GLY A 146 -10.97 23.55 5.88
CA GLY A 146 -11.54 24.58 5.00
C GLY A 146 -11.98 25.87 5.70
N LYS A 147 -12.15 25.84 7.02
CA LYS A 147 -12.82 26.94 7.73
C LYS A 147 -12.01 27.55 8.89
N LYS A 148 -11.22 26.74 9.58
CA LYS A 148 -10.51 27.17 10.78
C LYS A 148 -9.08 26.62 10.75
N PRO A 149 -8.04 27.45 10.90
CA PRO A 149 -6.68 26.97 11.03
C PRO A 149 -6.54 26.13 12.32
N ILE A 150 -5.72 25.09 12.25
CA ILE A 150 -5.33 24.28 13.40
C ILE A 150 -3.86 24.57 13.67
N ALA A 151 -3.58 25.25 14.77
CA ALA A 151 -2.22 25.59 15.20
C ALA A 151 -1.77 24.82 16.45
N LYS A 152 -2.72 24.30 17.24
CA LYS A 152 -2.47 23.55 18.48
C LYS A 152 -3.53 22.47 18.69
N ALA A 153 -3.26 21.54 19.59
CA ALA A 153 -4.15 20.42 19.88
C ALA A 153 -5.57 20.85 20.26
N ASP A 154 -5.73 21.90 21.04
CA ASP A 154 -7.04 22.42 21.44
C ASP A 154 -7.92 22.87 20.28
N ASP A 155 -7.32 23.18 19.13
CA ASP A 155 -8.07 23.63 17.96
C ASP A 155 -8.83 22.51 17.28
N PHE A 156 -8.53 21.24 17.59
CA PHE A 156 -9.29 20.08 17.12
C PHE A 156 -10.64 19.88 17.81
N LYS A 157 -10.83 20.48 19.01
CA LYS A 157 -12.05 20.27 19.79
C LYS A 157 -13.31 20.63 19.02
N GLY A 158 -14.22 19.64 18.92
CA GLY A 158 -15.51 19.79 18.24
C GLY A 158 -15.44 19.80 16.70
N ILE A 159 -14.27 19.69 16.09
CA ILE A 159 -14.14 19.61 14.63
C ILE A 159 -14.57 18.22 14.15
N LYS A 160 -15.51 18.19 13.19
CA LYS A 160 -15.84 16.99 12.44
C LYS A 160 -14.77 16.77 11.40
N MET A 161 -14.04 15.62 11.49
CA MET A 161 -12.90 15.34 10.64
C MET A 161 -13.00 13.96 10.02
N ARG A 162 -12.86 13.88 8.71
CA ARG A 162 -12.72 12.59 8.02
C ARG A 162 -11.41 11.92 8.45
N VAL A 163 -11.48 10.63 8.72
CA VAL A 163 -10.32 9.78 9.01
C VAL A 163 -10.36 8.50 8.17
N ILE A 164 -9.19 7.85 8.03
CA ILE A 164 -9.14 6.48 7.50
C ILE A 164 -9.94 5.57 8.45
N PRO A 165 -10.72 4.60 7.93
CA PRO A 165 -11.58 3.75 8.74
C PRO A 165 -10.78 2.67 9.50
N THR A 166 -9.91 3.11 10.39
CA THR A 166 -9.13 2.25 11.29
C THR A 166 -9.20 2.76 12.74
N PRO A 167 -9.14 1.90 13.74
CA PRO A 167 -9.23 2.30 15.15
C PRO A 167 -8.21 3.37 15.53
N ILE A 168 -6.97 3.24 15.08
CA ILE A 168 -5.87 4.16 15.45
C ILE A 168 -6.18 5.62 15.10
N TYR A 169 -6.74 5.89 13.91
CA TYR A 169 -7.11 7.26 13.53
C TYR A 169 -8.34 7.77 14.24
N VAL A 170 -9.31 6.90 14.50
CA VAL A 170 -10.50 7.24 15.26
C VAL A 170 -10.12 7.63 16.69
N ASP A 171 -9.33 6.81 17.36
CA ASP A 171 -8.94 7.02 18.75
C ASP A 171 -8.00 8.23 18.88
N PHE A 172 -7.06 8.40 17.95
CA PHE A 172 -6.19 9.58 17.92
C PHE A 172 -7.00 10.88 17.80
N MET A 173 -7.94 10.97 16.85
CA MET A 173 -8.75 12.17 16.70
C MET A 173 -9.70 12.42 17.90
N LYS A 174 -10.26 11.36 18.48
CA LYS A 174 -11.04 11.47 19.72
C LYS A 174 -10.20 12.00 20.89
N SER A 175 -8.96 11.55 21.02
CA SER A 175 -8.06 12.02 22.08
C SER A 175 -7.77 13.52 22.01
N LEU A 176 -7.84 14.09 20.79
CA LEU A 176 -7.73 15.54 20.55
C LEU A 176 -9.07 16.29 20.71
N GLY A 177 -10.15 15.58 21.06
CA GLY A 177 -11.50 16.16 21.21
C GLY A 177 -12.21 16.44 19.86
N ALA A 178 -11.73 15.91 18.77
CA ALA A 178 -12.41 15.97 17.48
C ALA A 178 -13.53 14.92 17.39
N SER A 179 -14.41 15.10 16.40
CA SER A 179 -15.45 14.13 16.01
C SER A 179 -15.02 13.40 14.74
N PRO A 180 -14.34 12.26 14.82
CA PRO A 180 -13.86 11.56 13.63
C PRO A 180 -15.01 10.93 12.85
N VAL A 181 -14.91 10.98 11.54
CA VAL A 181 -15.82 10.33 10.58
C VAL A 181 -14.98 9.33 9.77
N PRO A 182 -15.00 8.03 10.15
CA PRO A 182 -14.33 6.99 9.36
C PRO A 182 -15.00 6.89 7.98
N MET A 183 -14.21 7.08 6.92
CA MET A 183 -14.72 7.09 5.56
C MET A 183 -13.63 6.64 4.58
N PRO A 184 -13.93 5.74 3.61
CA PRO A 184 -13.01 5.37 2.54
C PRO A 184 -12.49 6.59 1.78
N PHE A 185 -11.31 6.50 1.18
CA PHE A 185 -10.76 7.61 0.40
C PHE A 185 -11.60 7.92 -0.84
N THR A 186 -12.24 6.92 -1.40
CA THR A 186 -13.13 7.04 -2.58
C THR A 186 -14.40 7.87 -2.34
N GLU A 187 -14.70 8.19 -1.08
CA GLU A 187 -15.88 8.98 -0.68
C GLU A 187 -15.52 10.39 -0.19
N THR A 188 -14.27 10.85 -0.46
CA THR A 188 -13.76 12.15 0.00
C THR A 188 -13.49 13.14 -1.14
#